data_124e938ba5a92f8179a64d02a921c627
#
_entry.id   124e938ba5a92f8179a64d02a921c627
#
_cell.length_a   1.000
_cell.length_b   1.000
_cell.length_c   1.000
_cell.angle_alpha   90.00
_cell.angle_beta   90.00
_cell.angle_gamma   90.00
#
_symmetry.space_group_name_H-M   'P 1'
#
loop_
_entity.id
_entity.type
_entity.pdbx_description
1 polymer ?
#
loop_
_entity_poly.entity_id
_entity_poly.type
_entity_poly.pdbx_seq_one_letter_code
_entity_poly.pdbx_strand_id
1 'polypeptide(L)'
;MNTKLPKRCKNAALHGGKLLENRTEQTDKTTDCTTKPPTLPSWKVSQIILTVVNLLSEEGYFREGFDYMEMIRKKGIVLKEYSAFKSENLLELQKVSIGLWNEGLCLIFPDPQTGATCRMIAYNDNKSAAEVMQIIFHELAHIMLRHTQQSNLGEMEATLFSGVAMLLMVLEQQFHIGRMIAEKGDKTMLKGIQEGLMRKFNAQEVP
;
A
#
# COMPACT_ATOMS: atom_id res chain seq x y z
N MET A 1 2.38 -28.86 11.86
CA MET A 1 1.49 -28.96 10.70
C MET A 1 2.13 -28.23 9.54
N ASN A 2 2.56 -28.95 8.49
CA ASN A 2 3.29 -28.39 7.35
C ASN A 2 2.29 -27.75 6.39
N THR A 3 2.13 -26.42 6.45
CA THR A 3 1.43 -25.69 5.41
C THR A 3 2.34 -25.53 4.20
N LYS A 4 2.10 -26.35 3.18
CA LYS A 4 2.73 -26.22 1.86
C LYS A 4 2.31 -24.88 1.24
N LEU A 5 3.24 -23.92 1.17
CA LEU A 5 3.12 -22.74 0.34
C LEU A 5 2.80 -23.13 -1.12
N PRO A 6 1.90 -22.44 -1.80
CA PRO A 6 1.65 -22.69 -3.21
C PRO A 6 2.94 -22.49 -4.01
N LYS A 7 3.41 -23.55 -4.66
CA LYS A 7 4.65 -23.63 -5.44
C LYS A 7 4.68 -22.72 -6.70
N ARG A 8 3.72 -21.83 -6.89
CA ARG A 8 3.35 -21.28 -8.21
C ARG A 8 4.05 -20.00 -8.66
N CYS A 9 4.76 -19.29 -7.79
CA CYS A 9 5.44 -18.05 -8.22
C CYS A 9 6.97 -18.16 -8.28
N LYS A 10 7.54 -19.35 -8.31
CA LYS A 10 9.00 -19.52 -8.20
C LYS A 10 9.79 -19.29 -9.49
N ASN A 11 9.17 -19.28 -10.67
CA ASN A 11 9.88 -19.26 -11.96
C ASN A 11 9.31 -18.22 -12.94
N ALA A 12 9.16 -16.97 -12.53
CA ALA A 12 9.06 -15.89 -13.52
C ALA A 12 10.49 -15.59 -14.04
N ALA A 13 11.01 -16.47 -14.86
CA ALA A 13 12.14 -16.16 -15.71
C ALA A 13 11.63 -15.18 -16.77
N LEU A 14 12.14 -13.95 -16.74
CA LEU A 14 11.94 -12.94 -17.76
C LEU A 14 12.49 -13.45 -19.10
N HIS A 15 11.64 -14.04 -19.93
CA HIS A 15 11.95 -14.21 -21.34
C HIS A 15 11.70 -12.87 -22.02
N GLY A 16 12.77 -12.32 -22.64
CA GLY A 16 12.77 -11.07 -23.35
C GLY A 16 11.72 -11.02 -24.48
N GLY A 17 10.57 -10.44 -24.19
CA GLY A 17 9.60 -10.00 -25.18
C GLY A 17 9.88 -8.53 -25.50
N LYS A 18 10.15 -8.24 -26.78
CA LYS A 18 10.28 -6.87 -27.31
C LYS A 18 9.09 -6.01 -26.86
N LEU A 19 9.32 -5.10 -25.94
CA LEU A 19 8.38 -4.04 -25.61
C LEU A 19 8.53 -2.93 -26.65
N LEU A 20 7.43 -2.63 -27.32
CA LEU A 20 7.26 -1.57 -28.31
C LEU A 20 7.66 -0.21 -27.71
N GLU A 21 8.63 0.41 -28.38
CA GLU A 21 8.96 1.83 -28.24
C GLU A 21 7.78 2.68 -28.71
N ASN A 22 7.08 3.30 -27.77
CA ASN A 22 6.26 4.47 -28.02
C ASN A 22 6.47 5.47 -26.88
N ARG A 23 7.58 6.16 -26.94
CA ARG A 23 7.85 7.33 -26.10
C ARG A 23 7.50 8.55 -26.93
N THR A 24 6.30 9.07 -26.79
CA THR A 24 5.97 10.43 -27.22
C THR A 24 6.67 11.41 -26.32
N GLU A 25 7.60 12.16 -26.88
CA GLU A 25 8.22 13.34 -26.27
C GLU A 25 7.14 14.35 -25.93
N GLN A 26 6.84 14.50 -24.64
CA GLN A 26 6.07 15.65 -24.15
C GLN A 26 7.05 16.81 -23.93
N THR A 27 6.96 17.76 -24.84
CA THR A 27 7.61 19.08 -24.78
C THR A 27 7.25 19.81 -23.48
N ASP A 28 8.29 20.25 -22.78
CA ASP A 28 8.26 21.17 -21.64
C ASP A 28 7.42 22.42 -21.98
N LYS A 29 6.22 22.48 -21.41
CA LYS A 29 5.49 23.74 -21.26
C LYS A 29 5.85 24.32 -19.90
N THR A 30 6.60 25.42 -19.94
CA THR A 30 6.84 26.34 -18.83
C THR A 30 5.55 26.52 -18.01
N THR A 31 5.51 25.91 -16.84
CA THR A 31 4.36 25.98 -15.94
C THR A 31 4.49 27.21 -15.07
N ASP A 32 3.53 28.10 -15.22
CA ASP A 32 3.28 29.28 -14.39
C ASP A 32 3.26 28.91 -12.90
N CYS A 33 4.11 29.55 -12.08
CA CYS A 33 4.40 29.21 -10.68
C CYS A 33 3.30 29.56 -9.68
N THR A 34 2.02 29.65 -10.09
CA THR A 34 0.89 30.05 -9.22
C THR A 34 -0.08 28.93 -8.86
N THR A 35 0.16 27.70 -9.31
CA THR A 35 -0.75 26.58 -8.96
C THR A 35 -0.49 26.11 -7.53
N LYS A 36 -1.51 26.19 -6.67
CA LYS A 36 -1.50 25.55 -5.35
C LYS A 36 -1.08 24.09 -5.50
N PRO A 37 -0.23 23.56 -4.59
CA PRO A 37 0.12 22.15 -4.63
C PRO A 37 -1.17 21.31 -4.62
N PRO A 38 -1.23 20.22 -5.36
CA PRO A 38 -2.39 19.35 -5.38
C PRO A 38 -2.71 18.89 -3.95
N THR A 39 -3.96 19.01 -3.56
CA THR A 39 -4.45 18.58 -2.24
C THR A 39 -5.48 17.49 -2.42
N LEU A 40 -5.45 16.49 -1.53
CA LEU A 40 -6.49 15.46 -1.53
C LEU A 40 -7.82 16.05 -1.07
N PRO A 41 -8.92 15.78 -1.78
CA PRO A 41 -10.26 16.15 -1.33
C PRO A 41 -10.60 15.47 0.00
N SER A 42 -11.37 16.14 0.88
CA SER A 42 -11.70 15.63 2.21
C SER A 42 -12.36 14.25 2.18
N TRP A 43 -13.27 14.01 1.23
CA TRP A 43 -13.91 12.70 1.07
C TRP A 43 -12.90 11.59 0.76
N LYS A 44 -11.86 11.91 -0.04
CA LYS A 44 -10.82 10.94 -0.40
C LYS A 44 -9.93 10.62 0.81
N VAL A 45 -9.58 11.63 1.60
CA VAL A 45 -8.88 11.46 2.88
C VAL A 45 -9.65 10.51 3.79
N SER A 46 -10.96 10.74 3.95
CA SER A 46 -11.84 9.89 4.76
C SER A 46 -11.89 8.45 4.24
N GLN A 47 -12.02 8.29 2.93
CA GLN A 47 -12.04 6.98 2.29
C GLN A 47 -10.75 6.20 2.58
N ILE A 48 -9.58 6.86 2.48
CA ILE A 48 -8.28 6.24 2.73
C ILE A 48 -8.17 5.82 4.20
N ILE A 49 -8.50 6.71 5.14
CA ILE A 49 -8.47 6.41 6.57
C ILE A 49 -9.36 5.20 6.89
N LEU A 50 -10.59 5.18 6.38
CA LEU A 50 -11.51 4.07 6.58
C LEU A 50 -10.99 2.77 5.97
N THR A 51 -10.36 2.85 4.80
CA THR A 51 -9.75 1.66 4.16
C THR A 51 -8.66 1.06 5.04
N VAL A 52 -7.80 1.89 5.63
CA VAL A 52 -6.74 1.41 6.55
C VAL A 52 -7.33 0.83 7.83
N VAL A 53 -8.28 1.54 8.46
CA VAL A 53 -8.92 1.07 9.70
C VAL A 53 -9.63 -0.26 9.49
N ASN A 54 -10.39 -0.39 8.41
CA ASN A 54 -11.09 -1.63 8.08
C ASN A 54 -10.10 -2.76 7.80
N LEU A 55 -9.08 -2.51 6.98
CA LEU A 55 -8.03 -3.49 6.67
C LEU A 55 -7.40 -4.06 7.94
N LEU A 56 -6.93 -3.19 8.83
CA LEU A 56 -6.26 -3.60 10.05
C LEU A 56 -7.21 -4.28 11.05
N SER A 57 -8.45 -3.79 11.15
CA SER A 57 -9.46 -4.37 12.05
C SER A 57 -9.89 -5.77 11.61
N GLU A 58 -10.15 -5.98 10.32
CA GLU A 58 -10.54 -7.26 9.75
C GLU A 58 -9.46 -8.33 9.91
N GLU A 59 -8.21 -7.93 9.79
CA GLU A 59 -7.04 -8.82 9.87
C GLU A 59 -6.55 -9.07 11.30
N GLY A 60 -7.25 -8.53 12.29
CA GLY A 60 -6.96 -8.81 13.69
C GLY A 60 -5.77 -8.03 14.24
N TYR A 61 -5.52 -6.84 13.74
CA TYR A 61 -4.48 -5.92 14.22
C TYR A 61 -4.49 -5.72 15.74
N PHE A 62 -5.67 -5.71 16.35
CA PHE A 62 -5.84 -5.57 17.80
C PHE A 62 -5.62 -6.86 18.59
N ARG A 63 -5.11 -7.93 17.98
CA ARG A 63 -4.77 -9.18 18.63
C ARG A 63 -3.29 -9.28 18.90
N GLU A 64 -2.96 -9.93 19.99
CA GLU A 64 -1.57 -10.24 20.30
C GLU A 64 -0.92 -11.08 19.19
N GLY A 65 0.31 -10.74 18.83
CA GLY A 65 1.07 -11.44 17.78
C GLY A 65 0.68 -11.05 16.35
N PHE A 66 0.04 -9.89 16.14
CA PHE A 66 -0.22 -9.40 14.79
C PHE A 66 1.08 -9.18 14.00
N ASP A 67 1.15 -9.82 12.82
CA ASP A 67 2.25 -9.66 11.85
C ASP A 67 1.69 -9.12 10.53
N TYR A 68 2.05 -7.87 10.22
CA TYR A 68 1.59 -7.21 8.99
C TYR A 68 2.13 -7.87 7.72
N MET A 69 3.33 -8.46 7.76
CA MET A 69 3.87 -9.17 6.61
C MET A 69 3.09 -10.47 6.33
N GLU A 70 2.71 -11.18 7.39
CA GLU A 70 1.86 -12.36 7.26
C GLU A 70 0.46 -11.99 6.76
N MET A 71 -0.10 -10.91 7.27
CA MET A 71 -1.37 -10.34 6.78
C MET A 71 -1.33 -10.12 5.26
N ILE A 72 -0.28 -9.46 4.76
CA ILE A 72 -0.12 -9.16 3.33
C ILE A 72 0.01 -10.45 2.52
N ARG A 73 0.80 -11.42 3.00
CA ARG A 73 0.94 -12.73 2.33
C ARG A 73 -0.39 -13.50 2.27
N LYS A 74 -1.21 -13.43 3.32
CA LYS A 74 -2.57 -14.03 3.35
C LYS A 74 -3.48 -13.43 2.29
N LYS A 75 -3.30 -12.17 1.92
CA LYS A 75 -4.03 -11.52 0.82
C LYS A 75 -3.54 -11.93 -0.57
N GLY A 76 -2.62 -12.89 -0.67
CA GLY A 76 -2.07 -13.38 -1.93
C GLY A 76 -1.06 -12.41 -2.56
N ILE A 77 -0.51 -11.49 -1.78
CA ILE A 77 0.52 -10.55 -2.23
C ILE A 77 1.89 -11.14 -1.91
N VAL A 78 2.75 -11.21 -2.90
CA VAL A 78 4.12 -11.69 -2.75
C VAL A 78 4.99 -10.55 -2.23
N LEU A 79 5.68 -10.77 -1.10
CA LEU A 79 6.69 -9.85 -0.59
C LEU A 79 8.08 -10.32 -1.00
N LYS A 80 8.90 -9.39 -1.51
CA LYS A 80 10.27 -9.65 -1.95
C LYS A 80 11.21 -8.54 -1.47
N GLU A 81 12.37 -8.93 -0.98
CA GLU A 81 13.47 -8.04 -0.64
C GLU A 81 14.23 -7.61 -1.91
N TYR A 82 14.73 -6.39 -1.95
CA TYR A 82 15.56 -5.92 -3.06
C TYR A 82 16.84 -6.76 -3.19
N SER A 83 17.43 -7.18 -2.08
CA SER A 83 18.60 -8.09 -2.04
C SER A 83 18.36 -9.43 -2.76
N ALA A 84 17.10 -9.84 -2.93
CA ALA A 84 16.75 -11.06 -3.66
C ALA A 84 16.79 -10.90 -5.19
N PHE A 85 17.01 -9.70 -5.71
CA PHE A 85 17.09 -9.41 -7.14
C PHE A 85 18.52 -9.10 -7.57
N LYS A 86 18.85 -9.39 -8.83
CA LYS A 86 20.01 -8.78 -9.48
C LYS A 86 19.71 -7.31 -9.77
N SER A 87 20.74 -6.44 -9.64
CA SER A 87 20.58 -5.01 -9.82
C SER A 87 19.94 -4.62 -11.17
N GLU A 88 20.31 -5.32 -12.24
CA GLU A 88 19.76 -5.11 -13.58
C GLU A 88 18.25 -5.39 -13.64
N ASN A 89 17.81 -6.50 -13.02
CA ASN A 89 16.39 -6.86 -12.96
C ASN A 89 15.60 -5.88 -12.12
N LEU A 90 16.18 -5.38 -11.03
CA LEU A 90 15.54 -4.39 -10.16
C LEU A 90 15.26 -3.09 -10.93
N LEU A 91 16.24 -2.61 -11.69
CA LEU A 91 16.09 -1.40 -12.53
C LEU A 91 14.97 -1.56 -13.58
N GLU A 92 14.85 -2.74 -14.19
CA GLU A 92 13.76 -3.00 -15.14
C GLU A 92 12.39 -3.05 -14.45
N LEU A 93 12.31 -3.65 -13.26
CA LEU A 93 11.08 -3.69 -12.48
C LEU A 93 10.64 -2.30 -12.02
N GLN A 94 11.58 -1.41 -11.68
CA GLN A 94 11.30 -0.02 -11.32
C GLN A 94 10.62 0.76 -12.44
N LYS A 95 10.93 0.48 -13.70
CA LYS A 95 10.32 1.15 -14.85
C LYS A 95 8.85 0.80 -15.05
N VAL A 96 8.42 -0.37 -14.56
CA VAL A 96 7.04 -0.89 -14.71
C VAL A 96 6.26 -0.88 -13.40
N SER A 97 6.85 -0.38 -12.32
CA SER A 97 6.18 -0.21 -11.04
C SER A 97 5.03 0.79 -11.14
N ILE A 98 3.96 0.55 -10.39
CA ILE A 98 2.85 1.50 -10.25
C ILE A 98 3.26 2.69 -9.38
N GLY A 99 4.08 2.46 -8.36
CA GLY A 99 4.64 3.50 -7.48
C GLY A 99 5.79 4.25 -8.15
N LEU A 100 5.96 5.52 -7.76
CA LEU A 100 7.09 6.37 -8.18
C LEU A 100 8.25 6.31 -7.18
N TRP A 101 8.03 5.77 -6.01
CA TRP A 101 9.01 5.74 -4.93
C TRP A 101 10.04 4.63 -5.16
N ASN A 102 11.32 4.97 -5.26
CA ASN A 102 12.38 4.02 -5.58
C ASN A 102 12.74 3.03 -4.46
N GLU A 103 12.23 3.26 -3.23
CA GLU A 103 12.48 2.38 -2.09
C GLU A 103 11.53 1.18 -2.04
N GLY A 104 10.44 1.25 -2.78
CA GLY A 104 9.46 0.19 -2.94
C GLY A 104 9.03 0.00 -4.40
N LEU A 105 8.44 -1.15 -4.69
CA LEU A 105 7.86 -1.47 -5.99
C LEU A 105 6.52 -2.16 -5.78
N CYS A 106 5.49 -1.66 -6.44
CA CYS A 106 4.21 -2.35 -6.57
C CYS A 106 4.02 -2.84 -8.01
N LEU A 107 3.88 -4.13 -8.16
CA LEU A 107 3.71 -4.77 -9.46
C LEU A 107 2.43 -5.60 -9.48
N ILE A 108 1.63 -5.41 -10.52
CA ILE A 108 0.42 -6.20 -10.80
C ILE A 108 0.54 -6.72 -12.24
N PHE A 109 0.60 -8.03 -12.38
CA PHE A 109 0.78 -8.68 -13.67
C PHE A 109 0.00 -9.99 -13.75
N PRO A 110 -0.38 -10.43 -14.95
CA PRO A 110 -0.99 -11.75 -15.14
C PRO A 110 0.06 -12.84 -14.96
N ASP A 111 -0.29 -13.92 -14.28
CA ASP A 111 0.48 -15.15 -14.27
C ASP A 111 0.49 -15.74 -15.68
N PRO A 112 1.65 -15.94 -16.31
CA PRO A 112 1.73 -16.41 -17.69
C PRO A 112 1.19 -17.83 -17.92
N GLN A 113 1.08 -18.63 -16.85
CA GLN A 113 0.59 -20.01 -16.95
C GLN A 113 -0.92 -20.13 -16.70
N THR A 114 -1.43 -19.32 -15.79
CA THR A 114 -2.82 -19.44 -15.32
C THR A 114 -3.69 -18.26 -15.71
N GLY A 115 -3.12 -17.16 -16.17
CA GLY A 115 -3.82 -15.89 -16.40
C GLY A 115 -4.31 -15.20 -15.13
N ALA A 116 -4.07 -15.79 -13.96
CA ALA A 116 -4.46 -15.19 -12.68
C ALA A 116 -3.65 -13.93 -12.39
N THR A 117 -4.29 -12.94 -11.76
CA THR A 117 -3.59 -11.71 -11.36
C THR A 117 -2.61 -11.98 -10.21
N CYS A 118 -1.34 -11.79 -10.48
CA CYS A 118 -0.28 -11.77 -9.47
C CYS A 118 -0.05 -10.35 -8.98
N ARG A 119 0.15 -10.22 -7.67
CA ARG A 119 0.50 -8.95 -7.01
C ARG A 119 1.79 -9.16 -6.25
N MET A 120 2.74 -8.25 -6.43
CA MET A 120 4.03 -8.31 -5.74
C MET A 120 4.39 -6.92 -5.20
N ILE A 121 4.87 -6.90 -3.97
CA ILE A 121 5.55 -5.77 -3.37
C ILE A 121 7.00 -6.17 -3.18
N ALA A 122 7.91 -5.41 -3.76
CA ALA A 122 9.32 -5.51 -3.46
C ALA A 122 9.76 -4.27 -2.68
N TYR A 123 10.68 -4.45 -1.74
CA TYR A 123 11.08 -3.38 -0.82
C TYR A 123 12.58 -3.38 -0.54
N ASN A 124 13.12 -2.20 -0.24
CA ASN A 124 14.51 -2.03 0.15
C ASN A 124 14.73 -2.54 1.58
N ASP A 125 15.34 -3.70 1.71
CA ASP A 125 15.65 -4.38 2.97
C ASP A 125 16.89 -3.82 3.70
N ASN A 126 17.61 -2.86 3.09
CA ASN A 126 18.71 -2.13 3.74
C ASN A 126 18.23 -0.97 4.63
N LYS A 127 16.95 -0.83 4.84
CA LYS A 127 16.32 0.21 5.67
C LYS A 127 16.05 -0.29 7.09
N SER A 128 15.79 0.62 8.01
CA SER A 128 15.32 0.26 9.35
C SER A 128 13.95 -0.44 9.30
N ALA A 129 13.62 -1.22 10.31
CA ALA A 129 12.33 -1.94 10.38
C ALA A 129 11.12 -0.99 10.23
N ALA A 130 11.20 0.23 10.78
CA ALA A 130 10.13 1.23 10.64
C ALA A 130 10.02 1.75 9.20
N GLU A 131 11.14 2.01 8.53
CA GLU A 131 11.15 2.42 7.13
C GLU A 131 10.64 1.29 6.21
N VAL A 132 11.07 0.04 6.45
CA VAL A 132 10.57 -1.12 5.71
C VAL A 132 9.06 -1.24 5.86
N MET A 133 8.53 -1.10 7.07
CA MET A 133 7.09 -1.12 7.31
C MET A 133 6.37 -0.01 6.53
N GLN A 134 6.91 1.22 6.56
CA GLN A 134 6.37 2.36 5.81
C GLN A 134 6.35 2.08 4.31
N ILE A 135 7.46 1.58 3.75
CA ILE A 135 7.59 1.20 2.33
C ILE A 135 6.52 0.17 1.96
N ILE A 136 6.41 -0.89 2.74
CA ILE A 136 5.46 -1.97 2.46
C ILE A 136 4.02 -1.47 2.51
N PHE A 137 3.65 -0.63 3.48
CA PHE A 137 2.30 -0.05 3.53
C PHE A 137 2.04 0.95 2.42
N HIS A 138 3.06 1.68 1.96
CA HIS A 138 2.95 2.57 0.82
C HIS A 138 2.65 1.78 -0.46
N GLU A 139 3.40 0.73 -0.74
CA GLU A 139 3.18 -0.12 -1.91
C GLU A 139 1.86 -0.92 -1.81
N LEU A 140 1.48 -1.33 -0.60
CA LEU A 140 0.19 -1.95 -0.35
C LEU A 140 -0.97 -1.00 -0.69
N ALA A 141 -0.82 0.29 -0.43
CA ALA A 141 -1.82 1.29 -0.76
C ALA A 141 -2.14 1.31 -2.26
N HIS A 142 -1.14 1.21 -3.12
CA HIS A 142 -1.38 1.15 -4.57
C HIS A 142 -2.29 -0.01 -4.96
N ILE A 143 -2.13 -1.17 -4.30
CA ILE A 143 -2.99 -2.34 -4.52
C ILE A 143 -4.39 -2.13 -3.94
N MET A 144 -4.48 -1.65 -2.70
CA MET A 144 -5.76 -1.49 -1.98
C MET A 144 -6.63 -0.39 -2.57
N LEU A 145 -6.02 0.69 -3.02
CA LEU A 145 -6.69 1.83 -3.67
C LEU A 145 -6.88 1.62 -5.18
N ARG A 146 -6.41 0.48 -5.71
CA ARG A 146 -6.55 0.07 -7.11
C ARG A 146 -5.92 1.05 -8.09
N HIS A 147 -4.74 1.58 -7.76
CA HIS A 147 -3.98 2.37 -8.71
C HIS A 147 -3.56 1.49 -9.90
N THR A 148 -3.64 2.03 -11.11
CA THR A 148 -3.32 1.30 -12.35
C THR A 148 -2.15 1.90 -13.11
N GLN A 149 -1.71 3.11 -12.71
CA GLN A 149 -0.62 3.84 -13.34
C GLN A 149 0.07 4.76 -12.34
N GLN A 150 1.29 5.15 -12.67
CA GLN A 150 2.03 6.15 -11.91
C GLN A 150 1.33 7.51 -11.97
N SER A 151 1.16 8.14 -10.81
CA SER A 151 0.60 9.49 -10.73
C SER A 151 0.97 10.16 -9.40
N ASN A 152 1.19 11.47 -9.42
CA ASN A 152 1.45 12.23 -8.19
C ASN A 152 0.29 12.15 -7.20
N LEU A 153 -0.94 12.05 -7.68
CA LEU A 153 -2.12 11.88 -6.83
C LEU A 153 -2.09 10.50 -6.16
N GLY A 154 -1.77 9.44 -6.90
CA GLY A 154 -1.63 8.09 -6.35
C GLY A 154 -0.55 8.02 -5.27
N GLU A 155 0.59 8.72 -5.45
CA GLU A 155 1.64 8.82 -4.45
C GLU A 155 1.17 9.54 -3.17
N MET A 156 0.41 10.62 -3.31
CA MET A 156 -0.18 11.32 -2.16
C MET A 156 -1.15 10.41 -1.40
N GLU A 157 -1.98 9.67 -2.11
CA GLU A 157 -2.92 8.70 -1.52
C GLU A 157 -2.15 7.57 -0.80
N ALA A 158 -1.12 7.02 -1.42
CA ALA A 158 -0.29 5.97 -0.83
C ALA A 158 0.49 6.47 0.40
N THR A 159 1.00 7.70 0.35
CA THR A 159 1.68 8.35 1.50
C THR A 159 0.72 8.55 2.66
N LEU A 160 -0.50 9.02 2.41
CA LEU A 160 -1.51 9.15 3.46
C LEU A 160 -1.89 7.79 4.06
N PHE A 161 -2.11 6.79 3.21
CA PHE A 161 -2.44 5.43 3.64
C PHE A 161 -1.35 4.85 4.56
N SER A 162 -0.08 4.91 4.13
CA SER A 162 1.04 4.41 4.92
C SER A 162 1.20 5.18 6.23
N GLY A 163 1.04 6.51 6.20
CA GLY A 163 1.10 7.35 7.40
C GLY A 163 0.03 6.99 8.43
N VAL A 164 -1.21 6.75 7.99
CA VAL A 164 -2.31 6.31 8.88
C VAL A 164 -2.02 4.91 9.43
N ALA A 165 -1.56 3.97 8.62
CA ALA A 165 -1.19 2.63 9.06
C ALA A 165 -0.08 2.68 10.12
N MET A 166 0.99 3.43 9.85
CA MET A 166 2.09 3.63 10.81
C MET A 166 1.63 4.25 12.12
N LEU A 167 0.78 5.28 12.07
CA LEU A 167 0.21 5.89 13.27
C LEU A 167 -0.55 4.86 14.12
N LEU A 168 -1.41 4.06 13.50
CA LEU A 168 -2.14 3.03 14.22
C LEU A 168 -1.20 1.98 14.82
N MET A 169 -0.16 1.55 14.08
CA MET A 169 0.85 0.61 14.58
C MET A 169 1.58 1.15 15.81
N VAL A 170 1.97 2.43 15.79
CA VAL A 170 2.60 3.09 16.94
C VAL A 170 1.63 3.20 18.12
N LEU A 171 0.38 3.60 17.87
CA LEU A 171 -0.63 3.72 18.92
C LEU A 171 -0.92 2.38 19.59
N GLU A 172 -1.01 1.28 18.84
CA GLU A 172 -1.18 -0.05 19.42
C GLU A 172 0.05 -0.46 20.24
N GLN A 173 1.23 -0.26 19.69
CA GLN A 173 2.48 -0.63 20.35
C GLN A 173 2.69 0.13 21.67
N GLN A 174 2.33 1.42 21.72
CA GLN A 174 2.55 2.27 22.89
C GLN A 174 1.39 2.21 23.90
N PHE A 175 0.16 2.14 23.44
CA PHE A 175 -1.04 2.31 24.26
C PHE A 175 -1.92 1.07 24.35
N HIS A 176 -1.60 0.00 23.62
CA HIS A 176 -2.40 -1.23 23.58
C HIS A 176 -3.90 -0.95 23.37
N ILE A 177 -4.21 -0.09 22.38
CA ILE A 177 -5.58 0.39 22.11
C ILE A 177 -6.54 -0.78 21.88
N GLY A 178 -6.06 -1.83 21.20
CA GLY A 178 -6.84 -3.04 20.96
C GLY A 178 -7.24 -3.74 22.24
N ARG A 179 -6.34 -3.84 23.21
CA ARG A 179 -6.65 -4.38 24.55
C ARG A 179 -7.68 -3.51 25.27
N MET A 180 -7.49 -2.20 25.24
CA MET A 180 -8.45 -1.26 25.82
C MET A 180 -9.84 -1.38 25.22
N ILE A 181 -9.95 -1.57 23.91
CA ILE A 181 -11.21 -1.77 23.20
C ILE A 181 -11.82 -3.13 23.58
N ALA A 182 -11.00 -4.18 23.61
CA ALA A 182 -11.45 -5.53 23.95
C ALA A 182 -11.93 -5.64 25.41
N GLU A 183 -11.20 -5.03 26.36
CA GLU A 183 -11.54 -5.04 27.79
C GLU A 183 -12.82 -4.27 28.09
N LYS A 184 -13.08 -3.18 27.39
CA LYS A 184 -14.30 -2.39 27.55
C LYS A 184 -15.52 -3.01 26.86
N GLY A 185 -15.34 -4.10 26.11
CA GLY A 185 -16.41 -4.78 25.39
C GLY A 185 -17.08 -3.92 24.30
N ASP A 186 -16.48 -2.78 24.00
CA ASP A 186 -17.17 -1.73 23.28
C ASP A 186 -16.75 -1.68 21.80
N LYS A 187 -17.37 -2.59 21.02
CA LYS A 187 -17.33 -2.46 19.55
C LYS A 187 -17.94 -1.12 19.07
N THR A 188 -18.66 -0.41 19.96
CA THR A 188 -19.28 0.88 19.66
C THR A 188 -18.26 2.00 19.57
N MET A 189 -17.08 1.87 20.21
CA MET A 189 -16.04 2.92 20.14
C MET A 189 -15.45 3.06 18.74
N LEU A 190 -15.06 1.96 18.09
CA LEU A 190 -14.59 1.99 16.70
C LEU A 190 -15.69 2.49 15.75
N LYS A 191 -16.92 2.03 15.96
CA LYS A 191 -18.09 2.50 15.23
C LYS A 191 -18.35 3.99 15.50
N GLY A 192 -18.23 4.43 16.74
CA GLY A 192 -18.33 5.83 17.12
C GLY A 192 -17.26 6.74 16.52
N ILE A 193 -16.00 6.28 16.46
CA ILE A 193 -14.91 6.98 15.76
C ILE A 193 -15.21 7.04 14.26
N GLN A 194 -15.61 5.93 13.66
CA GLN A 194 -16.01 5.85 12.25
C GLN A 194 -17.16 6.81 11.92
N GLU A 195 -18.23 6.78 12.71
CA GLU A 195 -19.38 7.68 12.54
C GLU A 195 -19.04 9.15 12.84
N GLY A 196 -18.15 9.41 13.79
CA GLY A 196 -17.65 10.74 14.13
C GLY A 196 -16.82 11.34 13.01
N LEU A 197 -15.93 10.54 12.41
CA LEU A 197 -15.15 10.92 11.23
C LEU A 197 -16.09 11.21 10.05
N MET A 198 -17.01 10.31 9.75
CA MET A 198 -17.97 10.49 8.65
C MET A 198 -18.82 11.75 8.83
N ARG A 199 -19.31 12.04 10.04
CA ARG A 199 -20.08 13.28 10.31
C ARG A 199 -19.27 14.54 10.10
N LYS A 200 -18.02 14.59 10.58
CA LYS A 200 -17.14 15.76 10.41
C LYS A 200 -16.83 16.04 8.95
N PHE A 201 -16.62 15.01 8.16
CA PHE A 201 -16.26 15.15 6.76
C PHE A 201 -17.47 15.50 5.89
N ASN A 202 -18.63 14.88 6.12
CA ASN A 202 -19.86 15.22 5.40
C ASN A 202 -20.38 16.62 5.73
N ALA A 203 -20.11 17.15 6.92
CA ALA A 203 -20.48 18.51 7.30
C ALA A 203 -19.64 19.61 6.60
N GLN A 204 -18.51 19.24 5.97
CA GLN A 204 -17.67 20.19 5.23
C GLN A 204 -18.03 20.28 3.73
N GLU A 205 -18.94 19.44 3.25
CA GLU A 205 -19.39 19.42 1.85
C GLU A 205 -20.65 20.27 1.58
N VAL A 206 -21.14 21.00 2.57
CA VAL A 206 -22.26 21.93 2.35
C VAL A 206 -21.68 23.32 2.04
N PRO A 207 -21.81 23.81 0.78
CA PRO A 207 -21.36 25.16 0.39
C PRO A 207 -22.11 26.26 1.06
#